data_728725c889ddec67d269737381ae4cb3
#
_entry.id   728725c889ddec67d269737381ae4cb3
#
_cell.length_a   1.000
_cell.length_b   1.000
_cell.length_c   1.000
_cell.angle_alpha   90.00
_cell.angle_beta   90.00
_cell.angle_gamma   90.00
#
_symmetry.space_group_name_H-M   'P 1'
#
loop_
_entity.id
_entity.type
_entity.pdbx_description
1 polymer ?
#
loop_
_entity_poly.entity_id
_entity_poly.type
_entity_poly.pdbx_seq_one_letter_code
_entity_poly.pdbx_strand_id
1 'polypeptide(L)'
;MDDDVLKFVLRGHLLDCYEWIYFPYMLEAIAHQTRDPLTDEFVVKGLQMSVERIHKNRKGFKHRHHGVWLMLRSCTRSALILLAASRCGATEELLPLGWKDAVMSAVEMLAYWQDEAEDSRDRLRILTELVESWPRDRLQSGFGAGL
;
A
#
# COMPACT_ATOMS: atom_id res chain seq x y z
N MET A 1 8.27 -23.76 -18.86
CA MET A 1 7.96 -22.68 -17.90
C MET A 1 6.62 -23.04 -17.27
N ASP A 2 6.57 -23.08 -15.97
CA ASP A 2 5.38 -23.49 -15.23
C ASP A 2 4.25 -22.47 -15.50
N ASP A 3 3.08 -22.95 -15.90
CA ASP A 3 1.90 -22.10 -16.19
C ASP A 3 1.54 -21.18 -15.02
N ASP A 4 1.83 -21.60 -13.79
CA ASP A 4 1.56 -20.81 -12.60
C ASP A 4 2.51 -19.62 -12.45
N VAL A 5 3.77 -19.77 -12.85
CA VAL A 5 4.74 -18.65 -12.87
C VAL A 5 4.35 -17.62 -13.91
N LEU A 6 3.95 -18.06 -15.10
CA LEU A 6 3.50 -17.16 -16.14
C LEU A 6 2.25 -16.36 -15.71
N LYS A 7 1.28 -17.03 -15.13
CA LYS A 7 0.07 -16.39 -14.58
C LYS A 7 0.40 -15.36 -13.50
N PHE A 8 1.34 -15.69 -12.62
CA PHE A 8 1.80 -14.77 -11.56
C PHE A 8 2.43 -13.50 -12.15
N VAL A 9 3.33 -13.66 -13.12
CA VAL A 9 3.98 -12.54 -13.81
C VAL A 9 2.97 -11.68 -14.55
N LEU A 10 2.06 -12.29 -15.31
CA LEU A 10 1.03 -11.56 -16.06
C LEU A 10 0.07 -10.80 -15.13
N ARG A 11 -0.30 -11.37 -14.00
CA ARG A 11 -1.10 -10.68 -12.98
C ARG A 11 -0.36 -9.49 -12.39
N GLY A 12 0.94 -9.62 -12.15
CA GLY A 12 1.78 -8.51 -11.68
C GLY A 12 1.79 -7.35 -12.68
N HIS A 13 2.00 -7.63 -13.96
CA HIS A 13 1.97 -6.61 -15.01
C HIS A 13 0.57 -5.98 -15.17
N LEU A 14 -0.48 -6.77 -15.06
CA LEU A 14 -1.85 -6.25 -15.11
C LEU A 14 -2.12 -5.28 -13.95
N LEU A 15 -1.69 -5.62 -12.74
CA LEU A 15 -1.78 -4.74 -11.58
C LEU A 15 -1.00 -3.44 -11.80
N ASP A 16 0.18 -3.51 -12.42
CA ASP A 16 0.97 -2.32 -12.78
C ASP A 16 0.21 -1.43 -13.77
N CYS A 17 -0.42 -2.00 -14.77
CA CYS A 17 -1.24 -1.24 -15.73
C CYS A 17 -2.40 -0.51 -15.03
N TYR A 18 -3.14 -1.19 -14.17
CA TYR A 18 -4.22 -0.57 -13.41
C TYR A 18 -3.70 0.52 -12.47
N GLU A 19 -2.57 0.30 -11.81
CA GLU A 19 -1.94 1.30 -10.95
C GLU A 19 -1.60 2.58 -11.72
N TRP A 20 -1.04 2.47 -12.93
CA TRP A 20 -0.76 3.61 -13.80
C TRP A 20 -2.01 4.39 -14.17
N ILE A 21 -3.15 3.71 -14.31
CA ILE A 21 -4.44 4.36 -14.62
C ILE A 21 -4.98 5.12 -13.41
N TYR A 22 -4.95 4.51 -12.22
CA TYR A 22 -5.56 5.09 -11.02
C TYR A 22 -4.65 6.03 -10.25
N PHE A 23 -3.33 5.88 -10.36
CA PHE A 23 -2.33 6.63 -9.62
C PHE A 23 -2.47 8.15 -9.76
N PRO A 24 -2.67 8.76 -10.94
CA PRO A 24 -2.86 10.19 -11.06
C PRO A 24 -4.04 10.73 -10.25
N TYR A 25 -5.15 10.00 -10.21
CA TYR A 25 -6.34 10.39 -9.45
C TYR A 25 -6.09 10.36 -7.94
N MET A 26 -5.40 9.33 -7.45
CA MET A 26 -5.01 9.23 -6.04
C MET A 26 -4.07 10.38 -5.64
N LEU A 27 -3.04 10.65 -6.45
CA LEU A 27 -2.09 11.73 -6.19
C LEU A 27 -2.75 13.08 -6.18
N GLU A 28 -3.65 13.35 -7.11
CA GLU A 28 -4.36 14.62 -7.19
C GLU A 28 -5.25 14.84 -5.97
N ALA A 29 -6.02 13.83 -5.57
CA ALA A 29 -6.87 13.89 -4.40
C ALA A 29 -6.07 14.12 -3.11
N ILE A 30 -4.93 13.47 -2.96
CA ILE A 30 -4.04 13.60 -1.80
C ILE A 30 -3.33 14.96 -1.79
N ALA A 31 -2.74 15.36 -2.92
CA ALA A 31 -1.96 16.58 -3.02
C ALA A 31 -2.80 17.84 -2.85
N HIS A 32 -3.99 17.88 -3.42
CA HIS A 32 -4.90 19.03 -3.35
C HIS A 32 -5.91 18.94 -2.21
N GLN A 33 -5.95 17.82 -1.49
CA GLN A 33 -6.90 17.56 -0.40
C GLN A 33 -8.36 17.80 -0.82
N THR A 34 -8.69 17.44 -2.04
CA THR A 34 -10.01 17.67 -2.64
C THR A 34 -10.67 16.35 -3.02
N ARG A 35 -12.00 16.34 -2.92
CA ARG A 35 -12.82 15.25 -3.43
C ARG A 35 -13.59 15.75 -4.65
N ASP A 36 -13.55 14.95 -5.71
CA ASP A 36 -14.35 15.15 -6.90
C ASP A 36 -15.25 13.91 -7.08
N PRO A 37 -16.58 14.05 -7.00
CA PRO A 37 -17.51 12.93 -7.18
C PRO A 37 -17.30 12.16 -8.48
N LEU A 38 -16.80 12.82 -9.53
CA LEU A 38 -16.52 12.19 -10.82
C LEU A 38 -15.30 11.27 -10.78
N THR A 39 -14.34 11.54 -9.89
CA THR A 39 -13.09 10.79 -9.79
C THR A 39 -12.96 9.96 -8.51
N ASP A 40 -13.87 10.12 -7.56
CA ASP A 40 -13.85 9.39 -6.28
C ASP A 40 -13.81 7.85 -6.50
N GLU A 41 -14.53 7.35 -7.49
CA GLU A 41 -14.53 5.92 -7.81
C GLU A 41 -13.14 5.43 -8.22
N PHE A 42 -12.39 6.21 -8.98
CA PHE A 42 -11.03 5.87 -9.37
C PHE A 42 -10.06 5.91 -8.20
N VAL A 43 -10.24 6.86 -7.29
CA VAL A 43 -9.46 6.92 -6.04
C VAL A 43 -9.71 5.68 -5.18
N VAL A 44 -10.98 5.31 -4.99
CA VAL A 44 -11.36 4.11 -4.23
C VAL A 44 -10.76 2.85 -4.85
N LYS A 45 -10.87 2.67 -6.16
CA LYS A 45 -10.28 1.53 -6.87
C LYS A 45 -8.76 1.49 -6.75
N GLY A 46 -8.10 2.64 -6.86
CA GLY A 46 -6.65 2.72 -6.70
C GLY A 46 -6.18 2.35 -5.30
N LEU A 47 -6.89 2.78 -4.27
CA LEU A 47 -6.59 2.41 -2.88
C LEU A 47 -6.85 0.92 -2.63
N GLN A 48 -7.93 0.35 -3.16
CA GLN A 48 -8.22 -1.08 -3.10
C GLN A 48 -7.12 -1.90 -3.77
N MET A 49 -6.64 -1.47 -4.93
CA MET A 49 -5.55 -2.13 -5.65
C MET A 49 -4.23 -2.09 -4.88
N SER A 50 -3.97 -1.00 -4.16
CA SER A 50 -2.79 -0.90 -3.29
C SER A 50 -2.82 -1.94 -2.17
N VAL A 51 -3.97 -2.14 -1.55
CA VAL A 51 -4.16 -3.21 -0.54
C VAL A 51 -4.01 -4.59 -1.17
N GLU A 52 -4.67 -4.84 -2.30
CA GLU A 52 -4.62 -6.13 -2.99
C GLU A 52 -3.21 -6.50 -3.43
N ARG A 53 -2.42 -5.55 -3.93
CA ARG A 53 -1.03 -5.77 -4.33
C ARG A 53 -0.22 -6.35 -3.19
N ILE A 54 -0.30 -5.73 -2.02
CA ILE A 54 0.44 -6.18 -0.84
C ILE A 54 -0.05 -7.57 -0.40
N HIS A 55 -1.35 -7.77 -0.30
CA HIS A 55 -1.92 -9.05 0.14
C HIS A 55 -1.60 -10.21 -0.81
N LYS A 56 -1.65 -9.98 -2.12
CA LYS A 56 -1.29 -11.01 -3.11
C LYS A 56 0.18 -11.41 -3.03
N ASN A 57 1.06 -10.47 -2.75
CA ASN A 57 2.49 -10.74 -2.65
C ASN A 57 2.90 -11.35 -1.30
N ARG A 58 2.08 -11.19 -0.26
CA ARG A 58 2.36 -11.73 1.07
C ARG A 58 2.58 -13.25 1.09
N LYS A 59 1.84 -13.99 0.27
CA LYS A 59 1.91 -15.46 0.25
C LYS A 59 3.23 -16.02 -0.28
N GLY A 60 3.94 -15.26 -1.12
CA GLY A 60 5.14 -15.72 -1.82
C GLY A 60 6.39 -14.87 -1.59
N PHE A 61 6.36 -13.89 -0.70
CA PHE A 61 7.46 -12.93 -0.57
C PHE A 61 8.78 -13.54 -0.06
N LYS A 62 8.73 -14.68 0.60
CA LYS A 62 9.93 -15.38 1.11
C LYS A 62 10.68 -16.15 0.03
N HIS A 63 10.05 -16.41 -1.11
CA HIS A 63 10.70 -17.11 -2.21
C HIS A 63 11.63 -16.17 -2.99
N ARG A 64 12.90 -16.54 -3.06
CA ARG A 64 13.86 -15.80 -3.87
C ARG A 64 13.60 -16.05 -5.36
N HIS A 65 13.28 -15.00 -6.08
CA HIS A 65 13.10 -14.98 -7.53
C HIS A 65 13.57 -13.65 -8.11
N HIS A 66 13.70 -13.57 -9.42
CA HIS A 66 14.19 -12.35 -10.09
C HIS A 66 13.35 -11.09 -9.84
N GLY A 67 12.07 -11.27 -9.52
CA GLY A 67 11.14 -10.18 -9.27
C GLY A 67 11.06 -9.68 -7.84
N VAL A 68 11.83 -10.23 -6.88
CA VAL A 68 11.73 -9.87 -5.46
C VAL A 68 11.90 -8.37 -5.23
N TRP A 69 12.92 -7.76 -5.83
CA TRP A 69 13.21 -6.34 -5.64
C TRP A 69 12.11 -5.46 -6.22
N LEU A 70 11.59 -5.84 -7.37
CA LEU A 70 10.45 -5.14 -7.98
C LEU A 70 9.19 -5.27 -7.13
N MET A 71 8.93 -6.46 -6.61
CA MET A 71 7.83 -6.72 -5.68
C MET A 71 7.93 -5.84 -4.43
N LEU A 72 9.08 -5.78 -3.79
CA LEU A 72 9.32 -4.95 -2.60
C LEU A 72 9.11 -3.46 -2.90
N ARG A 73 9.59 -2.99 -4.05
CA ARG A 73 9.35 -1.61 -4.50
C ARG A 73 7.87 -1.29 -4.68
N SER A 74 7.16 -2.19 -5.35
CA SER A 74 5.72 -2.03 -5.60
C SER A 74 4.91 -2.05 -4.31
N CYS A 75 5.21 -2.97 -3.40
CA CYS A 75 4.55 -3.05 -2.09
C CYS A 75 4.86 -1.82 -1.22
N THR A 76 6.10 -1.33 -1.25
CA THR A 76 6.48 -0.10 -0.55
C THR A 76 5.69 1.10 -1.07
N ARG A 77 5.61 1.26 -2.39
CA ARG A 77 4.82 2.34 -3.01
C ARG A 77 3.36 2.26 -2.62
N SER A 78 2.76 1.08 -2.67
CA SER A 78 1.38 0.87 -2.24
C SER A 78 1.16 1.23 -0.78
N ALA A 79 2.08 0.84 0.10
CA ALA A 79 2.03 1.20 1.52
C ALA A 79 2.14 2.72 1.75
N LEU A 80 3.03 3.39 1.03
CA LEU A 80 3.20 4.86 1.11
C LEU A 80 1.94 5.59 0.64
N ILE A 81 1.28 5.12 -0.41
CA ILE A 81 0.01 5.69 -0.89
C ILE A 81 -1.08 5.55 0.18
N LEU A 82 -1.21 4.38 0.79
CA LEU A 82 -2.19 4.14 1.85
C LEU A 82 -1.94 5.03 3.07
N LEU A 83 -0.68 5.19 3.46
CA LEU A 83 -0.29 6.08 4.56
C LEU A 83 -0.56 7.55 4.23
N ALA A 84 -0.25 7.99 3.02
CA ALA A 84 -0.55 9.36 2.58
C ALA A 84 -2.06 9.62 2.55
N ALA A 85 -2.85 8.68 2.02
CA ALA A 85 -4.30 8.78 2.00
C ALA A 85 -4.91 8.83 3.41
N SER A 86 -4.32 8.13 4.37
CA SER A 86 -4.79 8.13 5.77
C SER A 86 -4.58 9.47 6.49
N ARG A 87 -3.64 10.27 6.01
CA ARG A 87 -3.32 11.59 6.58
C ARG A 87 -4.03 12.73 5.89
N CYS A 88 -4.67 12.45 4.77
CA CYS A 88 -5.43 13.43 4.01
C CYS A 88 -6.92 13.31 4.36
N GLY A 89 -7.51 14.37 4.90
CA GLY A 89 -8.93 14.38 5.29
C GLY A 89 -9.89 14.08 4.14
N ALA A 90 -9.50 14.41 2.90
CA ALA A 90 -10.31 14.13 1.72
C ALA A 90 -10.34 12.64 1.33
N THR A 91 -9.30 11.88 1.63
CA THR A 91 -9.14 10.47 1.21
C THR A 91 -9.24 9.47 2.34
N GLU A 92 -9.18 9.91 3.59
CA GLU A 92 -9.22 9.03 4.78
C GLU A 92 -10.47 8.13 4.79
N GLU A 93 -11.63 8.70 4.46
CA GLU A 93 -12.90 7.98 4.42
C GLU A 93 -12.99 6.97 3.26
N LEU A 94 -12.15 7.12 2.25
CA LEU A 94 -12.10 6.25 1.07
C LEU A 94 -11.19 5.03 1.26
N LEU A 95 -10.46 4.95 2.36
CA LEU A 95 -9.56 3.84 2.64
C LEU A 95 -10.32 2.52 2.75
N PRO A 96 -9.86 1.47 2.05
CA PRO A 96 -10.49 0.16 2.12
C PRO A 96 -10.23 -0.52 3.48
N LEU A 97 -11.12 -1.42 3.86
CA LEU A 97 -10.90 -2.27 5.03
C LEU A 97 -9.59 -3.07 4.89
N GLY A 98 -8.86 -3.21 5.99
CA GLY A 98 -7.62 -3.96 6.00
C GLY A 98 -6.39 -3.20 5.49
N TRP A 99 -6.51 -1.91 5.20
CA TRP A 99 -5.39 -1.11 4.74
C TRP A 99 -4.22 -1.04 5.74
N LYS A 100 -4.51 -1.01 7.04
CA LYS A 100 -3.48 -1.03 8.10
C LYS A 100 -2.72 -2.34 8.12
N ASP A 101 -3.43 -3.47 8.01
CA ASP A 101 -2.82 -4.79 7.93
C ASP A 101 -1.96 -4.94 6.67
N ALA A 102 -2.38 -4.36 5.56
CA ALA A 102 -1.59 -4.33 4.33
C ALA A 102 -0.28 -3.55 4.53
N VAL A 103 -0.33 -2.38 5.15
CA VAL A 103 0.88 -1.59 5.46
C VAL A 103 1.82 -2.38 6.36
N MET A 104 1.31 -3.01 7.41
CA MET A 104 2.12 -3.84 8.31
C MET A 104 2.71 -5.06 7.59
N SER A 105 1.99 -5.65 6.65
CA SER A 105 2.52 -6.73 5.79
C SER A 105 3.68 -6.25 4.92
N ALA A 106 3.62 -5.04 4.37
CA ALA A 106 4.72 -4.46 3.61
C ALA A 106 5.97 -4.24 4.49
N VAL A 107 5.78 -3.80 5.74
CA VAL A 107 6.86 -3.69 6.73
C VAL A 107 7.50 -5.05 6.99
N GLU A 108 6.70 -6.09 7.19
CA GLU A 108 7.17 -7.46 7.39
C GLU A 108 7.99 -7.97 6.20
N MET A 109 7.54 -7.73 4.98
CA MET A 109 8.26 -8.12 3.76
C MET A 109 9.63 -7.44 3.66
N LEU A 110 9.69 -6.14 3.93
CA LEU A 110 10.95 -5.39 3.93
C LEU A 110 11.89 -5.85 5.03
N ALA A 111 11.37 -6.12 6.23
CA ALA A 111 12.15 -6.64 7.35
C ALA A 111 12.79 -8.00 7.03
N TYR A 112 12.08 -8.86 6.32
CA TYR A 112 12.62 -10.16 5.90
C TYR A 112 13.82 -10.03 4.95
N TRP A 113 13.81 -9.04 4.04
CA TRP A 113 14.83 -8.84 3.02
C TRP A 113 15.86 -7.74 3.35
N GLN A 114 15.80 -7.14 4.54
CA GLN A 114 16.63 -5.97 4.89
C GLN A 114 18.15 -6.22 4.83
N ASP A 115 18.57 -7.44 5.10
CA ASP A 115 20.00 -7.76 5.15
C ASP A 115 20.59 -8.02 3.76
N GLU A 116 19.76 -8.19 2.74
CA GLU A 116 20.19 -8.51 1.39
C GLU A 116 20.27 -7.30 0.46
N ALA A 117 19.62 -6.19 0.83
CA ALA A 117 19.67 -4.96 0.06
C ALA A 117 19.57 -3.73 0.96
N GLU A 118 20.53 -2.84 0.83
CA GLU A 118 20.54 -1.56 1.53
C GLU A 118 19.26 -0.74 1.27
N ASP A 119 18.78 -0.76 0.04
CA ASP A 119 17.52 -0.13 -0.38
C ASP A 119 16.31 -0.64 0.41
N SER A 120 16.25 -1.94 0.73
CA SER A 120 15.17 -2.52 1.54
C SER A 120 15.24 -2.06 3.00
N ARG A 121 16.43 -1.87 3.53
CA ARG A 121 16.65 -1.34 4.88
C ARG A 121 16.20 0.11 4.99
N ASP A 122 16.53 0.95 4.02
CA ASP A 122 16.11 2.34 3.99
C ASP A 122 14.59 2.47 3.86
N ARG A 123 13.97 1.67 3.01
CA ARG A 123 12.51 1.62 2.87
C ARG A 123 11.82 1.16 4.14
N LEU A 124 12.36 0.14 4.79
CA LEU A 124 11.88 -0.34 6.09
C LEU A 124 11.91 0.77 7.13
N ARG A 125 13.01 1.50 7.22
CA ARG A 125 13.16 2.63 8.14
C ARG A 125 12.09 3.69 7.89
N ILE A 126 11.92 4.10 6.65
CA ILE A 126 10.93 5.12 6.26
C ILE A 126 9.51 4.66 6.62
N LEU A 127 9.12 3.45 6.25
CA LEU A 127 7.78 2.94 6.57
C LEU A 127 7.56 2.81 8.07
N THR A 128 8.55 2.34 8.83
CA THR A 128 8.47 2.21 10.28
C THR A 128 8.27 3.57 10.94
N GLU A 129 9.04 4.58 10.57
CA GLU A 129 8.90 5.95 11.08
C GLU A 129 7.51 6.52 10.78
N LEU A 130 6.98 6.28 9.58
CA LEU A 130 5.65 6.73 9.19
C LEU A 130 4.54 6.02 9.97
N VAL A 131 4.69 4.74 10.23
CA VAL A 131 3.73 3.95 11.03
C VAL A 131 3.77 4.40 12.49
N GLU A 132 4.96 4.62 13.06
CA GLU A 132 5.12 5.08 14.45
C GLU A 132 4.54 6.48 14.67
N SER A 133 4.55 7.32 13.66
CA SER A 133 3.94 8.65 13.70
C SER A 133 2.42 8.63 13.50
N TRP A 134 1.82 7.46 13.46
CA TRP A 134 0.37 7.33 13.41
C TRP A 134 -0.26 7.94 14.65
N PRO A 135 -1.29 8.80 14.52
CA PRO A 135 -1.94 9.39 15.68
C PRO A 135 -2.59 8.27 16.51
N ARG A 136 -2.02 7.98 17.66
CA ARG A 136 -2.63 7.06 18.64
C ARG A 136 -3.95 7.62 19.19
N ASP A 137 -4.15 8.92 19.05
CA ASP A 137 -5.27 9.65 19.64
C ASP A 137 -6.63 9.37 18.99
N ARG A 138 -6.66 8.87 17.75
CA ARG A 138 -7.92 8.52 17.09
C ARG A 138 -8.50 7.16 17.50
N LEU A 139 -7.71 6.32 18.18
CA LEU A 139 -8.21 5.06 18.74
C LEU A 139 -8.89 5.26 20.09
N GLN A 140 -8.65 6.39 20.77
CA GLN A 140 -9.26 6.68 22.06
C GLN A 140 -10.55 7.51 21.96
N SER A 141 -10.77 8.24 20.88
CA SER A 141 -12.00 9.03 20.69
C SER A 141 -13.23 8.21 20.33
N GLY A 142 -13.08 6.92 19.98
CA GLY A 142 -14.20 6.02 19.73
C GLY A 142 -14.83 5.38 20.97
N PHE A 143 -14.19 5.47 22.15
CA PHE A 143 -14.66 4.87 23.40
C PHE A 143 -15.18 5.89 24.44
N GLY A 144 -15.11 7.17 24.15
CA GLY A 144 -15.51 8.24 25.09
C GLY A 144 -16.86 8.89 24.84
N ALA A 145 -17.60 8.50 23.81
CA ALA A 145 -18.87 9.12 23.45
C ALA A 145 -20.12 8.28 23.82
N GLY A 146 -20.00 7.43 24.82
CA GLY A 146 -21.08 6.53 25.27
C GLY A 146 -21.40 6.69 26.76
N LEU A 147 -21.71 7.88 27.15
CA LEU A 147 -22.41 8.19 28.41
C LEU A 147 -23.41 9.31 28.21
#